data_94b56c2ed5c83aa7e7becd42ce98f227
#
_entry.id   94b56c2ed5c83aa7e7becd42ce98f227
#
_cell.length_a   1.000
_cell.length_b   1.000
_cell.length_c   1.000
_cell.angle_alpha   90.00
_cell.angle_beta   90.00
_cell.angle_gamma   90.00
#
_symmetry.space_group_name_H-M   'P 1'
#
loop_
_entity.id
_entity.type
_entity.pdbx_description
1 polymer ?
#
loop_
_entity_poly.entity_id
_entity_poly.type
_entity_poly.pdbx_seq_one_letter_code
_entity_poly.pdbx_strand_id
1 'polypeptide(L)'
;MYKLTKAIRDGGTDIIAYIRNSVCGFLTLVECKKYAPDNKVGVGIVREVSGVHHLKNASKSIIVTISFFSKDAVEMAKAIEHQLQLKNYEDLKGWLREYK
;
A
#
# COMPACT_ATOMS: atom_id res chain seq x y z
N MET A 1 -18.26 -6.71 6.20
CA MET A 1 -17.25 -6.86 7.25
C MET A 1 -15.89 -7.18 6.62
N TYR A 2 -14.85 -6.57 7.11
CA TYR A 2 -13.50 -6.80 6.62
C TYR A 2 -12.78 -7.84 7.46
N LYS A 3 -11.98 -8.65 6.82
CA LYS A 3 -11.23 -9.70 7.48
C LYS A 3 -9.79 -9.73 6.96
N LEU A 4 -8.82 -9.73 7.88
CA LEU A 4 -7.43 -9.94 7.52
C LEU A 4 -7.24 -11.43 7.22
N THR A 5 -6.95 -11.75 5.96
CA THR A 5 -6.79 -13.14 5.54
C THR A 5 -5.36 -13.62 5.62
N LYS A 6 -4.40 -12.70 5.46
CA LYS A 6 -2.99 -13.07 5.47
C LYS A 6 -2.12 -11.84 5.68
N ALA A 7 -1.05 -11.99 6.45
CA ALA A 7 -0.01 -10.98 6.58
C ALA A 7 1.35 -11.67 6.49
N ILE A 8 2.24 -11.11 5.68
CA ILE A 8 3.58 -11.64 5.46
C ILE A 8 4.59 -10.55 5.77
N ARG A 9 5.61 -10.87 6.57
CA ARG A 9 6.72 -9.96 6.81
C ARG A 9 7.85 -10.32 5.86
N ASP A 10 8.17 -9.40 4.97
CA ASP A 10 9.23 -9.56 3.99
C ASP A 10 10.46 -8.78 4.44
N GLY A 11 11.61 -9.47 4.52
CA GLY A 11 12.87 -8.85 4.94
C GLY A 11 12.87 -8.33 6.37
N GLY A 12 11.90 -8.69 7.19
CA GLY A 12 11.81 -8.27 8.59
C GLY A 12 11.33 -6.84 8.82
N THR A 13 11.22 -6.03 7.76
CA THR A 13 10.84 -4.62 7.88
C THR A 13 9.56 -4.28 7.12
N ASP A 14 9.22 -5.06 6.11
CA ASP A 14 8.05 -4.82 5.28
C ASP A 14 6.94 -5.80 5.61
N ILE A 15 5.71 -5.34 5.52
CA ILE A 15 4.53 -6.16 5.80
C ILE A 15 3.59 -6.09 4.61
N ILE A 16 3.14 -7.25 4.14
CA ILE A 16 2.11 -7.35 3.11
C ILE A 16 0.88 -7.97 3.75
N ALA A 17 -0.23 -7.25 3.74
CA ALA A 17 -1.48 -7.73 4.31
C ALA A 17 -2.53 -7.89 3.23
N TYR A 18 -3.28 -8.99 3.31
CA TYR A 18 -4.41 -9.26 2.42
C TYR A 18 -5.68 -9.14 3.23
N ILE A 19 -6.52 -8.19 2.87
CA ILE A 19 -7.77 -7.91 3.59
C ILE A 19 -8.94 -8.17 2.65
N ARG A 20 -9.83 -9.07 3.03
CA ARG A 20 -10.98 -9.42 2.21
C ARG A 20 -12.26 -8.95 2.88
N ASN A 21 -13.12 -8.31 2.09
CA ASN A 21 -14.48 -8.01 2.54
C ASN A 21 -15.30 -9.29 2.43
N SER A 22 -15.76 -9.81 3.56
CA SER A 22 -16.45 -11.11 3.61
C SER A 22 -17.84 -11.09 2.99
N VAL A 23 -18.42 -9.90 2.80
CA VAL A 23 -19.75 -9.77 2.19
C VAL A 23 -19.64 -9.73 0.67
N CYS A 24 -18.75 -8.88 0.14
CA CYS A 24 -18.61 -8.65 -1.30
C CYS A 24 -17.50 -9.47 -1.95
N GLY A 25 -16.61 -10.05 -1.16
CA GLY A 25 -15.48 -10.81 -1.67
C GLY A 25 -14.36 -9.95 -2.23
N PHE A 26 -14.40 -8.62 -2.06
CA PHE A 26 -13.34 -7.73 -2.52
C PHE A 26 -12.07 -7.98 -1.75
N LEU A 27 -10.95 -8.04 -2.46
CA LEU A 27 -9.63 -8.22 -1.87
C LEU A 27 -8.85 -6.91 -1.93
N THR A 28 -8.41 -6.43 -0.78
CA THR A 28 -7.53 -5.28 -0.69
C THR A 28 -6.14 -5.74 -0.29
N LEU A 29 -5.14 -5.34 -1.07
CA LEU A 29 -3.74 -5.61 -0.81
C LEU A 29 -3.13 -4.37 -0.16
N VAL A 30 -2.55 -4.52 1.02
CA VAL A 30 -1.88 -3.42 1.72
C VAL A 30 -0.43 -3.78 1.90
N GLU A 31 0.46 -2.98 1.35
CA GLU A 31 1.90 -3.18 1.52
C GLU A 31 2.48 -2.02 2.33
N CYS A 32 3.11 -2.35 3.46
CA CYS A 32 3.74 -1.37 4.33
C CYS A 32 5.25 -1.41 4.12
N LYS A 33 5.83 -0.31 3.67
CA LYS A 33 7.28 -0.16 3.47
C LYS A 33 7.86 0.73 4.56
N LYS A 34 8.66 0.14 5.42
CA LYS A 34 9.27 0.85 6.55
C LYS A 34 10.65 1.36 6.16
N TYR A 35 10.68 2.42 5.37
CA TYR A 35 11.93 3.07 4.96
C TYR A 35 12.26 4.22 5.90
N ALA A 36 13.54 4.54 6.02
CA ALA A 36 13.98 5.75 6.72
C ALA A 36 13.43 6.99 6.03
N PRO A 37 13.17 8.10 6.75
CA PRO A 37 12.56 9.29 6.15
C PRO A 37 13.31 9.88 4.95
N ASP A 38 14.63 9.70 4.90
CA ASP A 38 15.46 10.16 3.80
C ASP A 38 15.57 9.15 2.64
N ASN A 39 14.95 7.99 2.77
CA ASN A 39 14.99 6.94 1.75
C ASN A 39 13.59 6.79 1.14
N LYS A 40 13.39 7.39 -0.02
CA LYS A 40 12.09 7.41 -0.68
C LYS A 40 11.73 6.06 -1.30
N VAL A 41 10.45 5.75 -1.28
CA VAL A 41 9.90 4.59 -1.98
C VAL A 41 9.80 4.94 -3.46
N GLY A 42 10.50 4.18 -4.30
CA GLY A 42 10.63 4.46 -5.72
C GLY A 42 9.59 3.76 -6.58
N VAL A 43 9.65 4.05 -7.88
CA VAL A 43 8.71 3.52 -8.88
C VAL A 43 8.78 1.99 -8.99
N GLY A 44 9.93 1.39 -8.69
CA GLY A 44 10.06 -0.07 -8.72
C GLY A 44 9.09 -0.77 -7.79
N ILE A 45 8.88 -0.21 -6.59
CA ILE A 45 7.94 -0.76 -5.61
C ILE A 45 6.51 -0.65 -6.14
N VAL A 46 6.16 0.47 -6.79
CA VAL A 46 4.83 0.65 -7.38
C VAL A 46 4.58 -0.40 -8.45
N ARG A 47 5.59 -0.68 -9.29
CA ARG A 47 5.50 -1.72 -10.33
C ARG A 47 5.31 -3.11 -9.72
N GLU A 48 6.07 -3.42 -8.67
CA GLU A 48 5.95 -4.71 -7.98
C GLU A 48 4.55 -4.91 -7.41
N VAL A 49 4.03 -3.90 -6.72
CA VAL A 49 2.70 -3.99 -6.12
C VAL A 49 1.63 -4.07 -7.20
N SER A 50 1.78 -3.34 -8.30
CA SER A 50 0.86 -3.43 -9.44
C SER A 50 0.83 -4.84 -10.00
N GLY A 51 2.01 -5.49 -10.12
CA GLY A 51 2.09 -6.87 -10.58
C GLY A 51 1.37 -7.83 -9.64
N VAL A 52 1.58 -7.69 -8.34
CA VAL A 52 0.90 -8.53 -7.34
C VAL A 52 -0.60 -8.27 -7.35
N HIS A 53 -1.01 -7.02 -7.52
CA HIS A 53 -2.42 -6.64 -7.64
C HIS A 53 -3.12 -7.43 -8.75
N HIS A 54 -2.50 -7.49 -9.93
CA HIS A 54 -3.05 -8.23 -11.06
C HIS A 54 -3.00 -9.75 -10.82
N LEU A 55 -1.88 -10.24 -10.31
CA LEU A 55 -1.70 -11.66 -10.05
C LEU A 55 -2.72 -12.20 -9.05
N LYS A 56 -3.00 -11.43 -8.00
CA LYS A 56 -3.96 -11.81 -6.96
C LYS A 56 -5.38 -11.39 -7.28
N ASN A 57 -5.59 -10.72 -8.40
CA ASN A 57 -6.91 -10.21 -8.79
C ASN A 57 -7.52 -9.34 -7.68
N ALA A 58 -6.69 -8.48 -7.09
CA ALA A 58 -7.14 -7.59 -6.03
C ALA A 58 -8.06 -6.51 -6.57
N SER A 59 -8.98 -6.05 -5.75
CA SER A 59 -9.87 -4.93 -6.10
C SER A 59 -9.17 -3.60 -5.88
N LYS A 60 -8.35 -3.51 -4.84
CA LYS A 60 -7.64 -2.31 -4.45
C LYS A 60 -6.28 -2.66 -3.88
N SER A 61 -5.29 -1.83 -4.13
CA SER A 61 -3.97 -1.97 -3.49
C SER A 61 -3.55 -0.63 -2.89
N ILE A 62 -2.93 -0.69 -1.73
CA ILE A 62 -2.46 0.50 -1.01
C ILE A 62 -1.02 0.27 -0.59
N ILE A 63 -0.15 1.21 -0.90
CA ILE A 63 1.23 1.20 -0.40
C ILE A 63 1.34 2.28 0.67
N VAL A 64 1.72 1.87 1.87
CA VAL A 64 1.85 2.76 3.02
C VAL A 64 3.32 2.84 3.41
N THR A 65 3.81 4.04 3.71
CA THR A 65 5.18 4.21 4.21
C THR A 65 5.25 5.33 5.23
N ILE A 66 6.17 5.22 6.16
CA ILE A 66 6.51 6.32 7.09
C ILE A 66 7.54 7.26 6.47
N SER A 67 7.96 6.99 5.23
CA SER A 67 8.81 7.85 4.43
C SER A 67 7.95 8.64 3.42
N PHE A 68 8.48 8.87 2.26
CA PHE A 68 7.80 9.55 1.15
C PHE A 68 8.02 8.77 -0.14
N PHE A 69 7.28 9.12 -1.17
CA PHE A 69 7.41 8.47 -2.48
C PHE A 69 8.19 9.37 -3.42
N SER A 70 8.95 8.77 -4.33
CA SER A 70 9.62 9.52 -5.37
C SER A 70 8.59 10.13 -6.33
N LYS A 71 9.03 11.14 -7.09
CA LYS A 71 8.16 11.79 -8.07
C LYS A 71 7.64 10.77 -9.10
N ASP A 72 8.53 9.89 -9.57
CA ASP A 72 8.17 8.87 -10.55
C ASP A 72 7.13 7.89 -9.99
N ALA A 73 7.27 7.54 -8.71
CA ALA A 73 6.30 6.65 -8.05
C ALA A 73 4.92 7.30 -7.99
N VAL A 74 4.86 8.57 -7.63
CA VAL A 74 3.60 9.33 -7.56
C VAL A 74 2.95 9.43 -8.94
N GLU A 75 3.72 9.73 -9.97
CA GLU A 75 3.21 9.84 -11.32
C GLU A 75 2.66 8.52 -11.84
N MET A 76 3.37 7.43 -11.59
CA MET A 76 2.90 6.12 -12.00
C MET A 76 1.61 5.73 -11.27
N ALA A 77 1.54 5.99 -9.97
CA ALA A 77 0.36 5.67 -9.19
C ALA A 77 -0.87 6.47 -9.64
N LYS A 78 -0.69 7.72 -10.06
CA LYS A 78 -1.79 8.52 -10.60
C LYS A 78 -2.41 7.89 -11.83
N ALA A 79 -1.62 7.28 -12.69
CA ALA A 79 -2.11 6.63 -13.90
C ALA A 79 -3.01 5.43 -13.59
N ILE A 80 -2.88 4.85 -12.39
CA ILE A 80 -3.64 3.66 -11.98
C ILE A 80 -4.32 3.88 -10.62
N GLU A 81 -4.66 5.13 -10.29
CA GLU A 81 -5.17 5.48 -8.95
C GLU A 81 -6.49 4.80 -8.59
N HIS A 82 -7.25 4.36 -9.57
CA HIS A 82 -8.47 3.58 -9.32
C HIS A 82 -8.16 2.17 -8.79
N GLN A 83 -6.94 1.70 -8.93
CA GLN A 83 -6.50 0.39 -8.47
C GLN A 83 -5.52 0.48 -7.31
N LEU A 84 -4.65 1.49 -7.31
CA LEU A 84 -3.53 1.57 -6.38
C LEU A 84 -3.42 2.98 -5.81
N GLN A 85 -3.27 3.09 -4.49
CA GLN A 85 -3.10 4.35 -3.79
C GLN A 85 -1.82 4.35 -2.98
N LEU A 86 -1.22 5.52 -2.83
CA LEU A 86 -0.03 5.73 -2.02
C LEU A 86 -0.39 6.55 -0.79
N LYS A 87 0.09 6.13 0.38
CA LYS A 87 -0.09 6.85 1.64
C LYS A 87 1.27 7.04 2.31
N ASN A 88 1.73 8.27 2.37
CA ASN A 88 3.04 8.60 2.94
C ASN A 88 2.93 9.04 4.40
N TYR A 89 4.05 9.51 4.96
CA TYR A 89 4.12 9.95 6.35
C TYR A 89 3.09 11.04 6.67
N GLU A 90 2.91 12.02 5.78
CA GLU A 90 1.95 13.10 6.01
C GLU A 90 0.51 12.59 6.05
N ASP A 91 0.18 11.64 5.18
CA ASP A 91 -1.15 11.01 5.18
C ASP A 91 -1.40 10.27 6.49
N LEU A 92 -0.40 9.56 7.00
CA LEU A 92 -0.51 8.84 8.26
C LEU A 92 -0.70 9.78 9.43
N LYS A 93 0.01 10.90 9.45
CA LYS A 93 -0.14 11.91 10.48
C LYS A 93 -1.55 12.47 10.50
N GLY A 94 -2.13 12.72 9.34
CA GLY A 94 -3.51 13.20 9.22
C GLY A 94 -4.51 12.22 9.81
N TRP A 95 -4.33 10.93 9.51
CA TRP A 95 -5.20 9.88 10.06
C TRP A 95 -5.11 9.82 11.58
N LEU A 96 -3.91 9.89 12.13
CA LEU A 96 -3.73 9.84 13.59
C LEU A 96 -4.42 11.01 14.29
N ARG A 97 -4.46 12.18 13.67
CA ARG A 97 -5.17 13.33 14.23
C ARG A 97 -6.68 13.10 14.27
N GLU A 98 -7.21 12.46 13.24
CA GLU A 98 -8.65 12.20 13.14
C GLU A 98 -9.16 11.23 14.20
N TYR A 99 -8.27 10.38 14.71
CA TYR A 99 -8.64 9.34 15.67
C TYR A 99 -8.51 9.77 17.13
N LYS A 100 -8.35 11.03 17.41
CA LYS A 100 -8.28 11.52 18.79
C LYS A 100 -9.64 11.75 19.39
#